data_2743688244ae59a6d414dbf7ba3c1bc4
#
_entry.id   2743688244ae59a6d414dbf7ba3c1bc4
#
_cell.length_a   1.000
_cell.length_b   1.000
_cell.length_c   1.000
_cell.angle_alpha   90.00
_cell.angle_beta   90.00
_cell.angle_gamma   90.00
#
_symmetry.space_group_name_H-M   'P 1'
#
loop_
_entity.id
_entity.type
_entity.pdbx_description
1 polymer ?
#
loop_
_entity_poly.entity_id
_entity_poly.type
_entity_poly.pdbx_seq_one_letter_code
_entity_poly.pdbx_strand_id
1 'polypeptide(L)'
;MKLIHPKTLWRRFRAWQERPFHYKNHSQGTQHCANCGTTFNDNFCPRCGQAAGSGRVGWNTIRYGVMEMWNLESRSLLTTLWQLLLRPGHLIDDYLSGKRQTSYPPVKMLLMVAVGIDIIRNLLGIPPNGATSISEADVNSLLSLYNQWAEQNQGWSYLIQGVLLIFPTWFIFRNSPRHHHHTLPEGFFLQAFISSLMLLLDALGDFMNQWVGLLILVYIYFIYHRIFGFRLWGTLWRTALSVFFSIFTIFIIIVGIEVIYDCIR
;
A
#
# COMPACT_ATOMS: atom_id res chain seq x y z
N MET A 1 -38.33 -11.67 2.38
CA MET A 1 -36.87 -11.40 2.32
C MET A 1 -36.14 -12.70 2.65
N LYS A 2 -35.54 -13.40 1.66
CA LYS A 2 -34.83 -14.67 1.91
C LYS A 2 -33.51 -14.35 2.61
N LEU A 3 -33.37 -14.77 3.84
CA LEU A 3 -32.11 -14.68 4.59
C LEU A 3 -31.04 -15.48 3.84
N ILE A 4 -30.03 -14.77 3.33
CA ILE A 4 -28.90 -15.40 2.63
C ILE A 4 -28.06 -16.13 3.70
N HIS A 5 -27.89 -17.44 3.55
CA HIS A 5 -27.15 -18.26 4.52
C HIS A 5 -25.68 -17.76 4.65
N PRO A 6 -25.11 -17.61 5.85
CA PRO A 6 -23.78 -17.03 6.07
C PRO A 6 -22.66 -17.75 5.29
N LYS A 7 -22.77 -19.06 5.05
CA LYS A 7 -21.83 -19.84 4.21
C LYS A 7 -21.83 -19.38 2.75
N THR A 8 -22.96 -18.92 2.21
CA THR A 8 -23.04 -18.42 0.82
C THR A 8 -22.45 -17.03 0.69
N LEU A 9 -22.60 -16.18 1.71
CA LEU A 9 -21.94 -14.86 1.76
C LEU A 9 -20.43 -15.02 1.82
N TRP A 10 -19.92 -15.91 2.66
CA TRP A 10 -18.50 -16.18 2.77
C TRP A 10 -17.88 -16.73 1.46
N ARG A 11 -18.58 -17.62 0.77
CA ARG A 11 -18.15 -18.13 -0.56
C ARG A 11 -18.11 -17.01 -1.61
N ARG A 12 -19.12 -16.11 -1.64
CA ARG A 12 -19.15 -14.96 -2.55
C ARG A 12 -18.02 -13.99 -2.26
N PHE A 13 -17.75 -13.72 -0.98
CA PHE A 13 -16.65 -12.86 -0.57
C PHE A 13 -15.29 -13.42 -1.00
N ARG A 14 -15.04 -14.71 -0.79
CA ARG A 14 -13.81 -15.39 -1.30
C ARG A 14 -13.67 -15.30 -2.81
N ALA A 15 -14.73 -15.59 -3.54
CA ALA A 15 -14.71 -15.51 -5.00
C ALA A 15 -14.43 -14.08 -5.49
N TRP A 16 -14.98 -13.08 -4.81
CA TRP A 16 -14.69 -11.68 -5.09
C TRP A 16 -13.23 -11.32 -4.75
N GLN A 17 -12.68 -11.82 -3.65
CA GLN A 17 -11.26 -11.59 -3.32
C GLN A 17 -10.31 -12.11 -4.40
N GLU A 18 -10.65 -13.20 -5.05
CA GLU A 18 -9.83 -13.80 -6.14
C GLU A 18 -10.00 -13.03 -7.46
N ARG A 19 -11.21 -12.61 -7.79
CA ARG A 19 -11.57 -11.95 -9.06
C ARG A 19 -12.48 -10.74 -8.84
N PRO A 20 -11.95 -9.61 -8.35
CA PRO A 20 -12.75 -8.44 -8.02
C PRO A 20 -13.23 -7.65 -9.24
N PHE A 21 -12.59 -7.83 -10.40
CA PHE A 21 -12.89 -7.08 -11.61
C PHE A 21 -13.49 -7.95 -12.70
N HIS A 22 -14.53 -7.42 -13.34
CA HIS A 22 -15.12 -7.96 -14.56
C HIS A 22 -14.90 -6.96 -15.69
N TYR A 23 -14.01 -7.29 -16.62
CA TYR A 23 -13.75 -6.47 -17.80
C TYR A 23 -14.85 -6.69 -18.82
N LYS A 24 -15.54 -5.61 -19.19
CA LYS A 24 -16.55 -5.63 -20.26
C LYS A 24 -15.94 -5.03 -21.52
N ASN A 25 -16.16 -5.66 -22.66
CA ASN A 25 -15.89 -5.03 -23.94
C ASN A 25 -17.04 -4.05 -24.24
N HIS A 26 -16.73 -2.75 -24.29
CA HIS A 26 -17.68 -1.69 -24.58
C HIS A 26 -17.71 -1.33 -26.07
N SER A 27 -16.69 -1.76 -26.85
CA SER A 27 -16.65 -1.53 -28.28
C SER A 27 -17.56 -2.53 -29.01
N GLN A 28 -18.53 -2.02 -29.75
CA GLN A 28 -19.38 -2.81 -30.65
C GLN A 28 -18.91 -2.55 -32.09
N GLY A 29 -18.09 -3.46 -32.61
CA GLY A 29 -17.65 -3.44 -34.01
C GLY A 29 -16.28 -2.85 -34.25
N THR A 30 -15.88 -2.84 -35.51
CA THR A 30 -14.57 -2.39 -36.01
C THR A 30 -14.49 -0.86 -35.97
N GLN A 31 -13.46 -0.34 -35.31
CA GLN A 31 -13.19 1.08 -35.15
C GLN A 31 -11.84 1.46 -35.78
N HIS A 32 -11.74 2.72 -36.22
CA HIS A 32 -10.48 3.32 -36.65
C HIS A 32 -9.91 4.22 -35.53
N CYS A 33 -8.67 3.99 -35.17
CA CYS A 33 -8.00 4.83 -34.19
C CYS A 33 -7.81 6.26 -34.71
N ALA A 34 -8.36 7.25 -34.04
CA ALA A 34 -8.21 8.65 -34.42
C ALA A 34 -6.74 9.16 -34.33
N ASN A 35 -5.89 8.50 -33.55
CA ASN A 35 -4.49 8.89 -33.37
C ASN A 35 -3.55 8.26 -34.41
N CYS A 36 -3.64 6.95 -34.64
CA CYS A 36 -2.66 6.23 -35.50
C CYS A 36 -3.29 5.51 -36.71
N GLY A 37 -4.60 5.64 -36.93
CA GLY A 37 -5.30 5.05 -38.07
C GLY A 37 -5.48 3.52 -38.03
N THR A 38 -4.97 2.83 -37.00
CA THR A 38 -5.08 1.37 -36.87
C THR A 38 -6.54 0.95 -36.66
N THR A 39 -6.97 -0.08 -37.38
CA THR A 39 -8.29 -0.68 -37.21
C THR A 39 -8.27 -1.71 -36.07
N PHE A 40 -9.26 -1.66 -35.16
CA PHE A 40 -9.34 -2.57 -34.00
C PHE A 40 -10.79 -2.75 -33.53
N ASN A 41 -11.02 -3.79 -32.71
CA ASN A 41 -12.34 -4.14 -32.21
C ASN A 41 -12.46 -4.11 -30.68
N ASP A 42 -11.41 -3.69 -29.98
CA ASP A 42 -11.33 -3.67 -28.53
C ASP A 42 -11.56 -2.28 -27.94
N ASN A 43 -11.59 -2.18 -26.63
CA ASN A 43 -11.74 -0.92 -25.88
C ASN A 43 -10.58 0.05 -26.08
N PHE A 44 -9.41 -0.45 -26.47
CA PHE A 44 -8.20 0.35 -26.68
C PHE A 44 -7.48 -0.08 -27.95
N CYS A 45 -6.89 0.89 -28.64
CA CYS A 45 -6.05 0.61 -29.81
C CYS A 45 -4.83 -0.20 -29.40
N PRO A 46 -4.57 -1.39 -30.00
CA PRO A 46 -3.45 -2.25 -29.65
C PRO A 46 -2.08 -1.63 -30.02
N ARG A 47 -2.06 -0.66 -30.93
CA ARG A 47 -0.82 -0.02 -31.40
C ARG A 47 -0.40 1.18 -30.55
N CYS A 48 -1.32 2.04 -30.15
CA CYS A 48 -1.00 3.30 -29.47
C CYS A 48 -1.71 3.51 -28.11
N GLY A 49 -2.57 2.57 -27.68
CA GLY A 49 -3.28 2.65 -26.42
C GLY A 49 -4.44 3.65 -26.37
N GLN A 50 -4.78 4.34 -27.48
CA GLN A 50 -5.91 5.26 -27.54
C GLN A 50 -7.22 4.53 -27.21
N ALA A 51 -8.03 5.11 -26.32
CA ALA A 51 -9.34 4.56 -26.01
C ALA A 51 -10.28 4.58 -27.22
N ALA A 52 -11.07 3.53 -27.37
CA ALA A 52 -12.12 3.45 -28.37
C ALA A 52 -13.15 4.56 -28.16
N GLY A 53 -13.68 5.12 -29.25
CA GLY A 53 -14.70 6.17 -29.18
C GLY A 53 -14.19 7.54 -28.75
N SER A 54 -12.87 7.76 -28.69
CA SER A 54 -12.28 9.09 -28.48
C SER A 54 -12.61 9.99 -29.66
N GLY A 55 -13.71 10.76 -29.53
CA GLY A 55 -14.21 11.69 -30.52
C GLY A 55 -13.76 13.14 -30.27
N ARG A 56 -14.50 14.12 -30.86
CA ARG A 56 -14.26 15.54 -30.61
C ARG A 56 -14.42 15.88 -29.13
N VAL A 57 -13.62 16.85 -28.67
CA VAL A 57 -13.68 17.35 -27.27
C VAL A 57 -15.07 17.89 -26.98
N GLY A 58 -15.71 17.36 -25.94
CA GLY A 58 -17.03 17.74 -25.47
C GLY A 58 -17.12 17.65 -23.94
N TRP A 59 -18.28 17.92 -23.38
CA TRP A 59 -18.51 17.82 -21.94
C TRP A 59 -18.14 16.44 -21.36
N ASN A 60 -18.39 15.38 -22.12
CA ASN A 60 -17.99 14.04 -21.74
C ASN A 60 -16.46 13.90 -21.65
N THR A 61 -15.69 14.54 -22.53
CA THR A 61 -14.23 14.51 -22.49
C THR A 61 -13.70 15.20 -21.24
N ILE A 62 -14.31 16.33 -20.83
CA ILE A 62 -13.96 17.03 -19.59
C ILE A 62 -14.28 16.13 -18.39
N ARG A 63 -15.47 15.54 -18.36
CA ARG A 63 -15.87 14.61 -17.30
C ARG A 63 -14.93 13.41 -17.20
N TYR A 64 -14.61 12.76 -18.33
CA TYR A 64 -13.65 11.64 -18.35
C TYR A 64 -12.25 12.09 -17.95
N GLY A 65 -11.77 13.25 -18.41
CA GLY A 65 -10.47 13.80 -18.02
C GLY A 65 -10.37 14.09 -16.52
N VAL A 66 -11.43 14.64 -15.93
CA VAL A 66 -11.51 14.84 -14.47
C VAL A 66 -11.54 13.48 -13.75
N MET A 67 -12.36 12.54 -14.21
CA MET A 67 -12.44 11.20 -13.62
C MET A 67 -11.13 10.43 -13.78
N GLU A 68 -10.44 10.59 -14.90
CA GLU A 68 -9.12 9.98 -15.17
C GLU A 68 -8.03 10.63 -14.31
N MET A 69 -8.07 11.96 -14.11
CA MET A 69 -7.13 12.67 -13.23
C MET A 69 -7.27 12.21 -11.77
N TRP A 70 -8.50 11.95 -11.31
CA TRP A 70 -8.78 11.37 -10.00
C TRP A 70 -8.68 9.84 -10.02
N ASN A 71 -8.45 9.23 -11.19
CA ASN A 71 -8.41 7.77 -11.37
C ASN A 71 -9.60 7.05 -10.69
N LEU A 72 -10.81 7.59 -10.87
CA LEU A 72 -12.04 7.03 -10.29
C LEU A 72 -12.51 5.74 -10.99
N GLU A 73 -11.85 5.33 -12.07
CA GLU A 73 -12.04 4.02 -12.68
C GLU A 73 -11.26 2.92 -11.94
N SER A 74 -11.03 1.78 -12.57
CA SER A 74 -10.42 0.59 -11.96
C SER A 74 -9.06 0.81 -11.26
N ARG A 75 -8.36 1.91 -11.57
CA ARG A 75 -7.08 2.32 -10.96
C ARG A 75 -7.21 3.44 -9.92
N SER A 76 -8.39 3.72 -9.40
CA SER A 76 -8.53 4.81 -8.44
C SER A 76 -7.77 4.52 -7.15
N LEU A 77 -7.20 5.56 -6.55
CA LEU A 77 -6.58 5.50 -5.24
C LEU A 77 -7.54 4.88 -4.21
N LEU A 78 -8.79 5.35 -4.20
CA LEU A 78 -9.80 4.89 -3.25
C LEU A 78 -10.17 3.42 -3.45
N THR A 79 -10.31 2.94 -4.69
CA THR A 79 -10.59 1.52 -4.94
C THR A 79 -9.41 0.63 -4.57
N THR A 80 -8.18 1.10 -4.76
CA THR A 80 -6.97 0.38 -4.35
C THR A 80 -6.86 0.33 -2.82
N LEU A 81 -7.11 1.45 -2.12
CA LEU A 81 -7.12 1.49 -0.65
C LEU A 81 -8.21 0.58 -0.08
N TRP A 82 -9.41 0.61 -0.65
CA TRP A 82 -10.50 -0.28 -0.26
C TRP A 82 -10.14 -1.75 -0.43
N GLN A 83 -9.54 -2.11 -1.56
CA GLN A 83 -9.06 -3.47 -1.79
C GLN A 83 -7.89 -3.84 -0.87
N LEU A 84 -6.99 -2.90 -0.58
CA LEU A 84 -5.89 -3.11 0.34
C LEU A 84 -6.39 -3.40 1.77
N LEU A 85 -7.49 -2.77 2.18
CA LEU A 85 -8.14 -3.07 3.46
C LEU A 85 -8.84 -4.43 3.47
N LEU A 86 -9.60 -4.77 2.42
CA LEU A 86 -10.42 -5.98 2.42
C LEU A 86 -9.70 -7.25 1.92
N ARG A 87 -8.68 -7.11 1.07
CA ARG A 87 -7.93 -8.22 0.49
C ARG A 87 -6.43 -7.93 0.31
N PRO A 88 -5.72 -7.47 1.36
CA PRO A 88 -4.37 -6.93 1.21
C PRO A 88 -3.40 -7.89 0.52
N GLY A 89 -3.34 -9.14 0.98
CA GLY A 89 -2.45 -10.15 0.42
C GLY A 89 -2.75 -10.53 -1.04
N HIS A 90 -4.03 -10.49 -1.46
CA HIS A 90 -4.40 -10.77 -2.85
C HIS A 90 -4.04 -9.62 -3.78
N LEU A 91 -4.29 -8.37 -3.38
CA LEU A 91 -3.95 -7.19 -4.17
C LEU A 91 -2.45 -7.14 -4.46
N ILE A 92 -1.63 -7.36 -3.43
CA ILE A 92 -0.17 -7.32 -3.55
C ILE A 92 0.32 -8.49 -4.41
N ASP A 93 -0.22 -9.70 -4.22
CA ASP A 93 0.10 -10.89 -5.02
C ASP A 93 -0.25 -10.68 -6.51
N ASP A 94 -1.44 -10.11 -6.80
CA ASP A 94 -1.86 -9.72 -8.16
C ASP A 94 -0.87 -8.72 -8.79
N TYR A 95 -0.42 -7.71 -8.03
CA TYR A 95 0.54 -6.70 -8.50
C TYR A 95 1.91 -7.30 -8.80
N LEU A 96 2.45 -8.12 -7.88
CA LEU A 96 3.73 -8.80 -8.04
C LEU A 96 3.70 -9.80 -9.19
N SER A 97 2.55 -10.45 -9.42
CA SER A 97 2.32 -11.35 -10.56
C SER A 97 2.13 -10.63 -11.91
N GLY A 98 2.25 -9.30 -11.94
CA GLY A 98 2.20 -8.49 -13.18
C GLY A 98 0.83 -7.87 -13.50
N LYS A 99 -0.23 -8.07 -12.72
CA LYS A 99 -1.56 -7.46 -12.91
C LYS A 99 -1.59 -6.01 -12.41
N ARG A 100 -0.72 -5.16 -12.95
CA ARG A 100 -0.48 -3.79 -12.48
C ARG A 100 -1.57 -2.79 -12.88
N GLN A 101 -2.44 -3.17 -13.82
CA GLN A 101 -3.53 -2.31 -14.31
C GLN A 101 -4.71 -2.19 -13.32
N THR A 102 -4.79 -3.09 -12.35
CA THR A 102 -5.90 -3.19 -11.38
C THR A 102 -5.68 -2.40 -10.10
N SER A 103 -4.47 -1.84 -9.92
CA SER A 103 -4.09 -1.13 -8.70
C SER A 103 -3.35 0.17 -8.99
N TYR A 104 -3.45 1.11 -8.07
CA TYR A 104 -2.69 2.34 -8.10
C TYR A 104 -1.20 2.05 -7.83
N PRO A 105 -0.25 2.77 -8.46
CA PRO A 105 1.17 2.56 -8.22
C PRO A 105 1.53 2.74 -6.74
N PRO A 106 2.18 1.76 -6.07
CA PRO A 106 2.29 1.72 -4.61
C PRO A 106 3.07 2.88 -4.01
N VAL A 107 4.18 3.31 -4.64
CA VAL A 107 4.96 4.47 -4.15
C VAL A 107 4.16 5.76 -4.25
N LYS A 108 3.47 5.97 -5.39
CA LYS A 108 2.60 7.14 -5.58
C LYS A 108 1.41 7.10 -4.61
N MET A 109 0.88 5.90 -4.32
CA MET A 109 -0.17 5.70 -3.33
C MET A 109 0.28 6.11 -1.93
N LEU A 110 1.47 5.66 -1.50
CA LEU A 110 2.03 6.02 -0.20
C LEU A 110 2.15 7.54 -0.03
N LEU A 111 2.70 8.23 -1.03
CA LEU A 111 2.82 9.69 -1.01
C LEU A 111 1.45 10.38 -0.96
N MET A 112 0.49 9.93 -1.77
CA MET A 112 -0.86 10.51 -1.79
C MET A 112 -1.62 10.28 -0.49
N VAL A 113 -1.46 9.11 0.14
CA VAL A 113 -2.07 8.79 1.44
C VAL A 113 -1.45 9.66 2.53
N ALA A 114 -0.11 9.81 2.54
CA ALA A 114 0.59 10.65 3.51
C ALA A 114 0.10 12.11 3.45
N VAL A 115 0.15 12.71 2.27
CA VAL A 115 -0.32 14.10 2.08
C VAL A 115 -1.81 14.24 2.41
N GLY A 116 -2.63 13.26 2.02
CA GLY A 116 -4.07 13.27 2.31
C GLY A 116 -4.37 13.24 3.82
N ILE A 117 -3.65 12.43 4.57
CA ILE A 117 -3.78 12.34 6.04
C ILE A 117 -3.33 13.65 6.70
N ASP A 118 -2.19 14.20 6.28
CA ASP A 118 -1.69 15.47 6.83
C ASP A 118 -2.68 16.62 6.60
N ILE A 119 -3.28 16.70 5.40
CA ILE A 119 -4.32 17.69 5.10
C ILE A 119 -5.54 17.48 6.00
N ILE A 120 -6.03 16.25 6.15
CA ILE A 120 -7.21 15.93 6.98
C ILE A 120 -6.94 16.28 8.45
N ARG A 121 -5.79 15.92 9.00
CA ARG A 121 -5.40 16.25 10.37
C ARG A 121 -5.36 17.75 10.60
N ASN A 122 -4.73 18.50 9.69
CA ASN A 122 -4.67 19.96 9.77
C ASN A 122 -6.06 20.60 9.71
N LEU A 123 -6.95 20.11 8.86
CA LEU A 123 -8.32 20.61 8.76
C LEU A 123 -9.16 20.32 10.01
N LEU A 124 -8.95 19.16 10.63
CA LEU A 124 -9.67 18.74 11.83
C LEU A 124 -9.01 19.22 13.13
N GLY A 125 -7.84 19.86 13.06
CA GLY A 125 -7.07 20.30 14.23
C GLY A 125 -6.60 19.14 15.11
N ILE A 126 -6.42 17.93 14.52
CA ILE A 126 -5.95 16.74 15.22
C ILE A 126 -4.42 16.81 15.28
N PRO A 127 -3.82 16.87 16.48
CA PRO A 127 -2.36 16.84 16.58
C PRO A 127 -1.84 15.47 16.10
N PRO A 128 -0.60 15.40 15.58
CA PRO A 128 0.01 14.11 15.24
C PRO A 128 0.05 13.21 16.49
N ASN A 129 -0.19 11.91 16.28
CA ASN A 129 -0.12 10.90 17.34
C ASN A 129 1.28 10.92 17.95
N GLY A 130 1.36 11.07 19.28
CA GLY A 130 2.63 11.06 20.01
C GLY A 130 3.07 12.42 20.58
N ALA A 131 2.26 13.48 20.42
CA ALA A 131 2.48 14.74 21.15
C ALA A 131 2.30 14.56 22.68
N THR A 132 2.79 13.43 23.23
CA THR A 132 2.97 13.24 24.65
C THR A 132 4.09 14.18 25.10
N SER A 133 3.80 14.95 26.14
CA SER A 133 4.77 15.83 26.83
C SER A 133 6.06 15.05 27.11
N ILE A 134 7.02 15.19 26.21
CA ILE A 134 8.39 14.68 26.43
C ILE A 134 8.94 15.50 27.58
N SER A 135 9.40 14.85 28.64
CA SER A 135 10.06 15.54 29.74
C SER A 135 11.31 16.25 29.20
N GLU A 136 11.63 17.44 29.72
CA GLU A 136 12.79 18.23 29.27
C GLU A 136 14.12 17.45 29.35
N ALA A 137 14.18 16.40 30.17
CA ALA A 137 15.33 15.51 30.30
C ALA A 137 15.55 14.59 29.07
N ASP A 138 14.50 14.27 28.32
CA ASP A 138 14.57 13.35 27.17
C ASP A 138 14.85 14.06 25.84
N VAL A 139 14.80 15.39 25.81
CA VAL A 139 14.93 16.20 24.56
C VAL A 139 16.34 16.12 23.95
N ASN A 140 17.35 15.75 24.71
CA ASN A 140 18.74 15.75 24.26
C ASN A 140 19.21 14.43 23.62
N SER A 141 18.38 13.39 23.55
CA SER A 141 18.76 12.15 22.89
C SER A 141 18.39 12.19 21.40
N LEU A 142 19.24 11.61 20.53
CA LEU A 142 18.92 11.50 19.09
C LEU A 142 17.66 10.68 18.85
N LEU A 143 17.33 9.75 19.75
CA LEU A 143 16.11 8.97 19.71
C LEU A 143 14.86 9.84 19.87
N SER A 144 14.87 10.81 20.80
CA SER A 144 13.76 11.73 20.98
C SER A 144 13.58 12.67 19.78
N LEU A 145 14.69 13.14 19.20
CA LEU A 145 14.67 13.96 17.99
C LEU A 145 14.13 13.16 16.78
N TYR A 146 14.54 11.90 16.64
CA TYR A 146 13.99 11.02 15.60
C TYR A 146 12.49 10.79 15.79
N ASN A 147 12.04 10.50 17.00
CA ASN A 147 10.62 10.29 17.28
C ASN A 147 9.81 11.55 16.96
N GLN A 148 10.26 12.72 17.41
CA GLN A 148 9.60 13.99 17.11
C GLN A 148 9.55 14.27 15.60
N TRP A 149 10.65 14.01 14.88
CA TRP A 149 10.68 14.16 13.43
C TRP A 149 9.73 13.14 12.76
N ALA A 150 9.71 11.90 13.20
CA ALA A 150 8.87 10.83 12.65
C ALA A 150 7.37 11.13 12.84
N GLU A 151 7.00 11.71 13.98
CA GLU A 151 5.63 12.16 14.26
C GLU A 151 5.21 13.32 13.35
N GLN A 152 6.10 14.27 13.11
CA GLN A 152 5.84 15.40 12.21
C GLN A 152 5.83 14.98 10.73
N ASN A 153 6.55 13.92 10.36
CA ASN A 153 6.75 13.46 8.99
C ASN A 153 6.35 11.98 8.82
N GLN A 154 5.15 11.63 9.21
CA GLN A 154 4.70 10.23 9.25
C GLN A 154 4.85 9.50 7.91
N GLY A 155 4.50 10.14 6.79
CA GLY A 155 4.65 9.53 5.47
C GLY A 155 6.10 9.13 5.14
N TRP A 156 7.06 10.00 5.47
CA TRP A 156 8.48 9.72 5.31
C TRP A 156 8.98 8.67 6.29
N SER A 157 8.51 8.71 7.53
CA SER A 157 8.85 7.72 8.56
C SER A 157 8.42 6.30 8.13
N TYR A 158 7.19 6.13 7.67
CA TYR A 158 6.70 4.84 7.15
C TYR A 158 7.45 4.39 5.89
N LEU A 159 7.85 5.31 5.02
CA LEU A 159 8.66 4.99 3.86
C LEU A 159 10.05 4.48 4.27
N ILE A 160 10.72 5.17 5.19
CA ILE A 160 12.04 4.75 5.71
C ILE A 160 11.94 3.40 6.40
N GLN A 161 10.95 3.19 7.27
CA GLN A 161 10.71 1.90 7.91
C GLN A 161 10.45 0.80 6.88
N GLY A 162 9.65 1.08 5.86
CA GLY A 162 9.39 0.17 4.75
C GLY A 162 10.68 -0.21 4.02
N VAL A 163 11.53 0.75 3.69
CA VAL A 163 12.84 0.50 3.04
C VAL A 163 13.73 -0.38 3.93
N LEU A 164 13.80 -0.10 5.23
CA LEU A 164 14.58 -0.91 6.17
C LEU A 164 14.04 -2.35 6.32
N LEU A 165 12.73 -2.55 6.14
CA LEU A 165 12.10 -3.88 6.15
C LEU A 165 12.36 -4.69 4.88
N ILE A 166 12.80 -4.09 3.77
CA ILE A 166 13.02 -4.80 2.50
C ILE A 166 14.05 -5.91 2.68
N PHE A 167 15.22 -5.58 3.24
CA PHE A 167 16.32 -6.53 3.37
C PHE A 167 15.98 -7.69 4.31
N PRO A 168 15.52 -7.48 5.55
CA PRO A 168 15.09 -8.56 6.43
C PRO A 168 13.99 -9.43 5.83
N THR A 169 12.98 -8.84 5.23
CA THR A 169 11.89 -9.58 4.58
C THR A 169 12.42 -10.42 3.43
N TRP A 170 13.22 -9.83 2.54
CA TRP A 170 13.84 -10.55 1.43
C TRP A 170 14.69 -11.73 1.94
N PHE A 171 15.55 -11.52 2.92
CA PHE A 171 16.44 -12.56 3.44
C PHE A 171 15.67 -13.72 4.08
N ILE A 172 14.65 -13.41 4.91
CA ILE A 172 13.89 -14.41 5.67
C ILE A 172 12.90 -15.17 4.79
N PHE A 173 12.32 -14.50 3.77
CA PHE A 173 11.28 -15.07 2.92
C PHE A 173 11.77 -15.49 1.53
N ARG A 174 13.05 -15.34 1.19
CA ARG A 174 13.62 -15.65 -0.15
C ARG A 174 13.31 -17.08 -0.65
N ASN A 175 13.23 -18.04 0.25
CA ASN A 175 12.95 -19.44 -0.06
C ASN A 175 11.49 -19.80 0.25
N SER A 176 10.56 -18.95 -0.13
CA SER A 176 9.15 -19.15 0.13
C SER A 176 8.53 -20.22 -0.81
N PRO A 177 7.54 -21.00 -0.34
CA PRO A 177 6.88 -22.01 -1.16
C PRO A 177 6.17 -21.47 -2.39
N ARG A 178 5.65 -20.23 -2.34
CA ARG A 178 4.88 -19.62 -3.43
C ARG A 178 5.73 -18.77 -4.36
N HIS A 179 6.59 -17.93 -3.81
CA HIS A 179 7.47 -17.06 -4.56
C HIS A 179 8.92 -17.51 -4.38
N HIS A 180 9.31 -18.57 -5.11
CA HIS A 180 10.71 -18.94 -5.21
C HIS A 180 11.48 -17.80 -5.87
N HIS A 181 12.59 -17.36 -5.25
CA HIS A 181 13.44 -16.26 -5.72
C HIS A 181 12.79 -14.86 -5.63
N HIS A 182 12.11 -14.59 -4.50
CA HIS A 182 11.67 -13.23 -4.18
C HIS A 182 12.82 -12.22 -4.35
N THR A 183 12.61 -11.21 -5.21
CA THR A 183 13.64 -10.22 -5.55
C THR A 183 13.56 -8.98 -4.67
N LEU A 184 14.68 -8.22 -4.55
CA LEU A 184 14.66 -6.96 -3.79
C LEU A 184 13.68 -5.92 -4.33
N PRO A 185 13.52 -5.72 -5.67
CA PRO A 185 12.47 -4.84 -6.20
C PRO A 185 11.05 -5.27 -5.84
N GLU A 186 10.75 -6.58 -5.82
CA GLU A 186 9.46 -7.09 -5.36
C GLU A 186 9.24 -6.77 -3.88
N GLY A 187 10.28 -6.91 -3.06
CA GLY A 187 10.28 -6.49 -1.66
C GLY A 187 10.00 -5.00 -1.48
N PHE A 188 10.57 -4.15 -2.32
CA PHE A 188 10.31 -2.72 -2.30
C PHE A 188 8.83 -2.39 -2.55
N PHE A 189 8.23 -2.94 -3.61
CA PHE A 189 6.81 -2.70 -3.90
C PHE A 189 5.89 -3.31 -2.83
N LEU A 190 6.23 -4.48 -2.30
CA LEU A 190 5.54 -5.10 -1.17
C LEU A 190 5.51 -4.15 0.04
N GLN A 191 6.66 -3.61 0.42
CA GLN A 191 6.76 -2.71 1.58
C GLN A 191 6.05 -1.37 1.32
N ALA A 192 6.08 -0.84 0.10
CA ALA A 192 5.34 0.38 -0.23
C ALA A 192 3.81 0.21 -0.05
N PHE A 193 3.24 -0.95 -0.40
CA PHE A 193 1.84 -1.28 -0.12
C PHE A 193 1.57 -1.42 1.37
N ILE A 194 2.43 -2.12 2.09
CA ILE A 194 2.30 -2.32 3.54
C ILE A 194 2.41 -0.97 4.26
N SER A 195 3.37 -0.13 3.92
CA SER A 195 3.53 1.20 4.51
C SER A 195 2.30 2.10 4.29
N SER A 196 1.69 2.05 3.08
CA SER A 196 0.46 2.77 2.80
C SER A 196 -0.72 2.28 3.66
N LEU A 197 -0.81 0.97 3.87
CA LEU A 197 -1.83 0.37 4.74
C LEU A 197 -1.60 0.74 6.21
N MET A 198 -0.35 0.65 6.67
CA MET A 198 0.02 1.01 8.04
C MET A 198 -0.31 2.48 8.34
N LEU A 199 0.06 3.39 7.43
CA LEU A 199 -0.23 4.81 7.57
C LEU A 199 -1.73 5.10 7.62
N LEU A 200 -2.53 4.39 6.79
CA LEU A 200 -3.98 4.51 6.80
C LEU A 200 -4.59 3.99 8.11
N LEU A 201 -4.11 2.84 8.60
CA LEU A 201 -4.60 2.25 9.85
C LEU A 201 -4.19 3.10 11.06
N ASP A 202 -2.99 3.67 11.05
CA ASP A 202 -2.50 4.57 12.10
C ASP A 202 -3.35 5.85 12.18
N ALA A 203 -3.68 6.44 11.03
CA ALA A 203 -4.58 7.59 10.98
C ALA A 203 -6.00 7.26 11.49
N LEU A 204 -6.48 6.02 11.28
CA LEU A 204 -7.73 5.54 11.90
C LEU A 204 -7.56 5.32 13.41
N GLY A 205 -6.34 5.06 13.86
CA GLY A 205 -5.97 4.87 15.26
C GLY A 205 -6.17 6.13 16.11
N ASP A 206 -6.08 7.31 15.52
CA ASP A 206 -6.41 8.57 16.18
C ASP A 206 -7.83 8.53 16.79
N PHE A 207 -8.69 7.68 16.22
CA PHE A 207 -10.08 7.48 16.68
C PHE A 207 -10.29 6.20 17.50
N MET A 208 -9.39 5.18 17.40
CA MET A 208 -9.62 3.82 17.91
C MET A 208 -8.70 3.40 19.07
N ASN A 209 -7.77 4.27 19.52
CA ASN A 209 -6.89 3.97 20.67
C ASN A 209 -5.83 2.86 20.39
N GLN A 210 -5.06 2.48 21.43
CA GLN A 210 -3.86 1.62 21.43
C GLN A 210 -3.97 0.21 20.76
N TRP A 211 -5.15 -0.25 20.38
CA TRP A 211 -5.35 -1.54 19.69
C TRP A 211 -4.92 -1.56 18.23
N VAL A 212 -4.63 -0.38 17.64
CA VAL A 212 -4.26 -0.25 16.22
C VAL A 212 -2.93 -0.92 15.91
N GLY A 213 -1.94 -0.84 16.81
CA GLY A 213 -0.68 -1.55 16.63
C GLY A 213 -0.85 -3.06 16.49
N LEU A 214 -1.74 -3.66 17.28
CA LEU A 214 -2.08 -5.08 17.17
C LEU A 214 -2.77 -5.39 15.84
N LEU A 215 -3.69 -4.55 15.40
CA LEU A 215 -4.38 -4.70 14.13
C LEU A 215 -3.38 -4.64 12.95
N ILE A 216 -2.42 -3.73 12.97
CA ILE A 216 -1.34 -3.63 11.98
C ILE A 216 -0.54 -4.94 11.91
N LEU A 217 -0.12 -5.48 13.04
CA LEU A 217 0.62 -6.74 13.10
C LEU A 217 -0.17 -7.91 12.53
N VAL A 218 -1.47 -7.98 12.82
CA VAL A 218 -2.38 -8.98 12.25
C VAL A 218 -2.47 -8.84 10.74
N TYR A 219 -2.59 -7.63 10.21
CA TYR A 219 -2.61 -7.40 8.76
C TYR A 219 -1.30 -7.83 8.09
N ILE A 220 -0.13 -7.44 8.65
CA ILE A 220 1.18 -7.84 8.13
C ILE A 220 1.30 -9.37 8.10
N TYR A 221 0.88 -10.04 9.16
CA TYR A 221 0.88 -11.49 9.23
C TYR A 221 0.05 -12.13 8.12
N PHE A 222 -1.18 -11.65 7.90
CA PHE A 222 -2.06 -12.16 6.84
C PHE A 222 -1.49 -11.90 5.44
N ILE A 223 -0.89 -10.72 5.20
CA ILE A 223 -0.23 -10.38 3.95
C ILE A 223 0.91 -11.37 3.67
N TYR A 224 1.82 -11.55 4.63
CA TYR A 224 2.96 -12.44 4.47
C TYR A 224 2.55 -13.90 4.35
N HIS A 225 1.56 -14.34 5.13
CA HIS A 225 1.02 -15.69 5.00
C HIS A 225 0.45 -15.95 3.60
N ARG A 226 -0.29 -15.00 3.04
CA ARG A 226 -0.88 -15.13 1.70
C ARG A 226 0.16 -15.11 0.58
N ILE A 227 1.12 -14.19 0.64
CA ILE A 227 2.12 -13.99 -0.40
C ILE A 227 3.13 -15.14 -0.39
N PHE A 228 3.70 -15.46 0.75
CA PHE A 228 4.80 -16.41 0.85
C PHE A 228 4.37 -17.87 1.02
N GLY A 229 3.15 -18.15 1.48
CA GLY A 229 2.54 -19.49 1.51
C GLY A 229 3.14 -20.44 2.54
N PHE A 230 3.83 -19.95 3.58
CA PHE A 230 4.28 -20.79 4.69
C PHE A 230 3.11 -21.23 5.57
N ARG A 231 3.29 -22.31 6.36
CA ARG A 231 2.34 -22.71 7.41
C ARG A 231 2.19 -21.59 8.44
N LEU A 232 1.03 -21.54 9.14
CA LEU A 232 0.69 -20.49 10.10
C LEU A 232 1.83 -20.16 11.08
N TRP A 233 2.35 -21.16 11.80
CA TRP A 233 3.47 -20.99 12.74
C TRP A 233 4.77 -20.54 12.05
N GLY A 234 5.03 -21.07 10.87
CA GLY A 234 6.21 -20.69 10.07
C GLY A 234 6.15 -19.23 9.61
N THR A 235 4.97 -18.74 9.26
CA THR A 235 4.77 -17.32 8.91
C THR A 235 4.93 -16.45 10.15
N LEU A 236 4.29 -16.82 11.27
CA LEU A 236 4.31 -16.05 12.51
C LEU A 236 5.74 -15.78 12.97
N TRP A 237 6.54 -16.85 13.09
CA TRP A 237 7.93 -16.74 13.50
C TRP A 237 8.77 -15.87 12.56
N ARG A 238 8.62 -16.05 11.24
CA ARG A 238 9.35 -15.25 10.24
C ARG A 238 8.92 -13.79 10.24
N THR A 239 7.63 -13.52 10.42
CA THR A 239 7.14 -12.14 10.55
C THR A 239 7.70 -11.48 11.80
N ALA A 240 7.66 -12.16 12.95
CA ALA A 240 8.24 -11.65 14.18
C ALA A 240 9.75 -11.38 14.02
N LEU A 241 10.48 -12.29 13.38
CA LEU A 241 11.90 -12.14 13.12
C LEU A 241 12.21 -10.98 12.17
N SER A 242 11.41 -10.78 11.11
CA SER A 242 11.62 -9.65 10.19
C SER A 242 11.37 -8.29 10.85
N VAL A 243 10.34 -8.19 11.67
CA VAL A 243 10.04 -6.98 12.46
C VAL A 243 11.15 -6.72 13.49
N PHE A 244 11.59 -7.77 14.19
CA PHE A 244 12.70 -7.66 15.15
C PHE A 244 13.99 -7.14 14.49
N PHE A 245 14.39 -7.71 13.36
CA PHE A 245 15.57 -7.24 12.62
C PHE A 245 15.43 -5.81 12.13
N SER A 246 14.24 -5.38 11.73
CA SER A 246 14.00 -4.00 11.33
C SER A 246 14.19 -3.04 12.50
N ILE A 247 13.57 -3.32 13.65
CA ILE A 247 13.71 -2.52 14.87
C ILE A 247 15.18 -2.48 15.31
N PHE A 248 15.85 -3.63 15.29
CA PHE A 248 17.27 -3.75 15.65
C PHE A 248 18.18 -2.93 14.72
N THR A 249 17.87 -2.91 13.41
CA THR A 249 18.62 -2.09 12.44
C THR A 249 18.43 -0.60 12.72
N ILE A 250 17.21 -0.16 13.01
CA ILE A 250 16.94 1.24 13.41
C ILE A 250 17.73 1.60 14.66
N PHE A 251 17.70 0.74 15.67
CA PHE A 251 18.42 0.94 16.91
C PHE A 251 19.93 1.09 16.68
N ILE A 252 20.55 0.20 15.87
CA ILE A 252 21.97 0.29 15.52
C ILE A 252 22.29 1.60 14.80
N ILE A 253 21.44 2.03 13.88
CA ILE A 253 21.67 3.26 13.13
C ILE A 253 21.65 4.46 14.09
N ILE A 254 20.68 4.54 15.00
CA ILE A 254 20.55 5.64 15.96
C ILE A 254 21.77 5.67 16.89
N VAL A 255 22.12 4.53 17.50
CA VAL A 255 23.30 4.42 18.39
C VAL A 255 24.60 4.74 17.63
N GLY A 256 24.73 4.27 16.40
CA GLY A 256 25.90 4.59 15.56
C GLY A 256 26.04 6.09 15.29
N ILE A 257 24.95 6.76 15.02
CA ILE A 257 24.93 8.24 14.83
C ILE A 257 25.29 8.94 16.15
N GLU A 258 24.77 8.49 17.30
CA GLU A 258 25.13 9.05 18.62
C GLU A 258 26.64 8.95 18.90
N VAL A 259 27.20 7.76 18.70
CA VAL A 259 28.64 7.52 18.89
C VAL A 259 29.49 8.42 17.96
N ILE A 260 29.11 8.55 16.70
CA ILE A 260 29.81 9.43 15.75
C ILE A 260 29.70 10.91 16.20
N TYR A 261 28.50 11.33 16.62
CA TYR A 261 28.28 12.70 17.10
C TYR A 261 29.15 13.02 18.32
N ASP A 262 29.24 12.11 19.28
CA ASP A 262 30.06 12.26 20.48
C ASP A 262 31.56 12.25 20.17
N CYS A 263 32.01 11.48 19.14
CA CYS A 263 33.41 11.47 18.70
C CYS A 263 33.84 12.77 17.98
N ILE A 264 32.90 13.49 17.37
CA ILE A 264 33.19 14.75 16.62
C ILE A 264 33.13 15.98 17.55
N ARG A 265 32.42 15.88 18.65
CA ARG A 265 32.28 16.94 19.64
C ARG A 265 33.44 16.97 20.61
#